data_005e9d6cfae86649afba859b41dac8ab
#
_entry.id   005e9d6cfae86649afba859b41dac8ab
#
_cell.length_a   1.000
_cell.length_b   1.000
_cell.length_c   1.000
_cell.angle_alpha   90.00
_cell.angle_beta   90.00
_cell.angle_gamma   90.00
#
_symmetry.space_group_name_H-M   'P 1'
#
loop_
_entity.id
_entity.type
_entity.pdbx_description
1 polymer ?
#
loop_
_entity_poly.entity_id
_entity_poly.type
_entity_poly.pdbx_seq_one_letter_code
_entity_poly.pdbx_strand_id
1 'polypeptide(L)'
;DDEASASRPPLALSLELVSSFKPAKVFKDFVQPDCRVTSLDYDDRGELCVTASDDETIQLYNCRSGKHIKTLYSKKYGVHLARFTHRSSAIVYASTKEDDTVRYHSLHDNKYLQYFRGHKRRVTSLAMSPVDD
;
A
#
# COMPACT_ATOMS: atom_id res chain seq x y z
N ASP A 1 7.23 -35.22 6.71
CA ASP A 1 5.75 -35.33 6.65
C ASP A 1 5.22 -33.96 6.13
N ASP A 2 5.17 -33.87 4.78
CA ASP A 2 4.59 -32.74 4.06
C ASP A 2 3.06 -32.85 4.15
N GLU A 3 2.45 -32.16 5.10
CA GLU A 3 1.02 -31.89 5.03
C GLU A 3 0.77 -30.91 3.88
N ALA A 4 0.33 -31.45 2.77
CA ALA A 4 -0.18 -30.69 1.63
C ALA A 4 -1.26 -29.73 2.12
N SER A 5 -0.95 -28.43 2.09
CA SER A 5 -1.91 -27.34 2.28
C SER A 5 -3.00 -27.50 1.23
N ALA A 6 -4.08 -28.16 1.58
CA ALA A 6 -5.27 -28.25 0.75
C ALA A 6 -5.75 -26.81 0.46
N SER A 7 -5.56 -26.33 -0.75
CA SER A 7 -6.04 -25.04 -1.18
C SER A 7 -7.56 -25.02 -1.05
N ARG A 8 -8.06 -24.17 -0.14
CA ARG A 8 -9.51 -23.97 -0.01
C ARG A 8 -10.05 -23.48 -1.37
N PRO A 9 -11.17 -24.02 -1.83
CA PRO A 9 -11.76 -23.57 -3.08
C PRO A 9 -12.04 -22.06 -3.00
N PRO A 10 -11.89 -21.32 -4.10
CA PRO A 10 -12.16 -19.88 -4.12
C PRO A 10 -13.62 -19.63 -3.71
N LEU A 11 -13.84 -18.74 -2.75
CA LEU A 11 -15.16 -18.33 -2.34
C LEU A 11 -15.79 -17.46 -3.43
N ALA A 12 -16.98 -17.85 -3.89
CA ALA A 12 -17.75 -16.98 -4.79
C ALA A 12 -18.22 -15.73 -4.03
N LEU A 13 -18.02 -14.57 -4.64
CA LEU A 13 -18.48 -13.31 -4.10
C LEU A 13 -20.02 -13.24 -4.20
N SER A 14 -20.72 -13.18 -3.07
CA SER A 14 -22.16 -13.06 -2.99
C SER A 14 -22.56 -11.91 -2.07
N LEU A 15 -23.79 -11.42 -2.21
CA LEU A 15 -24.31 -10.37 -1.34
C LEU A 15 -24.31 -10.81 0.14
N GLU A 16 -24.66 -12.07 0.40
CA GLU A 16 -24.64 -12.65 1.74
C GLU A 16 -23.24 -12.65 2.34
N LEU A 17 -22.23 -13.07 1.56
CA LEU A 17 -20.84 -13.05 1.99
C LEU A 17 -20.36 -11.62 2.32
N VAL A 18 -20.61 -10.67 1.44
CA VAL A 18 -20.22 -9.27 1.65
C VAL A 18 -20.92 -8.67 2.87
N SER A 19 -22.21 -8.97 3.07
CA SER A 19 -22.99 -8.50 4.22
C SER A 19 -22.50 -9.10 5.56
N SER A 20 -21.77 -10.20 5.51
CA SER A 20 -21.23 -10.86 6.71
C SER A 20 -19.89 -10.26 7.17
N PHE A 21 -19.27 -9.37 6.39
CA PHE A 21 -17.96 -8.80 6.72
C PHE A 21 -18.01 -7.96 7.99
N LYS A 22 -17.03 -8.16 8.84
CA LYS A 22 -16.84 -7.43 10.11
C LYS A 22 -15.41 -6.97 10.23
N PRO A 23 -15.15 -5.86 10.96
CA PRO A 23 -13.78 -5.46 11.26
C PRO A 23 -13.03 -6.59 11.99
N ALA A 24 -11.94 -7.05 11.39
CA ALA A 24 -11.11 -8.12 11.94
C ALA A 24 -9.93 -7.59 12.77
N LYS A 25 -9.41 -6.42 12.42
CA LYS A 25 -8.28 -5.78 13.08
C LYS A 25 -8.36 -4.26 12.95
N VAL A 26 -7.95 -3.56 13.99
CA VAL A 26 -7.80 -2.09 14.00
C VAL A 26 -6.37 -1.75 14.34
N PHE A 27 -5.72 -0.91 13.53
CA PHE A 27 -4.39 -0.37 13.75
C PHE A 27 -4.53 1.12 14.14
N LYS A 28 -4.21 1.48 15.38
CA LYS A 28 -4.43 2.83 15.91
C LYS A 28 -3.15 3.66 16.08
N ASP A 29 -2.00 3.01 16.20
CA ASP A 29 -0.81 3.65 16.79
C ASP A 29 0.28 3.98 15.75
N PHE A 30 -0.02 3.89 14.46
CA PHE A 30 0.99 4.02 13.39
C PHE A 30 0.91 5.31 12.60
N VAL A 31 -0.13 6.10 12.79
CA VAL A 31 -0.31 7.42 12.20
C VAL A 31 -0.36 8.44 13.34
N GLN A 32 0.27 9.60 13.15
CA GLN A 32 0.29 10.64 14.16
C GLN A 32 -1.14 11.13 14.51
N PRO A 33 -1.40 11.55 15.73
CA PRO A 33 -2.67 12.18 16.10
C PRO A 33 -3.02 13.31 15.13
N ASP A 34 -4.30 13.43 14.80
CA ASP A 34 -4.85 14.44 13.89
C ASP A 34 -4.42 14.31 12.41
N CYS A 35 -3.60 13.32 12.07
CA CYS A 35 -3.24 13.00 10.70
C CYS A 35 -4.16 11.94 10.09
N ARG A 36 -4.34 12.00 8.77
CA ARG A 36 -5.25 11.14 8.03
C ARG A 36 -4.51 10.17 7.13
N VAL A 37 -5.04 8.96 7.03
CA VAL A 37 -4.67 8.04 5.96
C VAL A 37 -5.27 8.57 4.66
N THR A 38 -4.43 8.82 3.67
CA THR A 38 -4.82 9.45 2.39
C THR A 38 -4.97 8.47 1.25
N SER A 39 -4.34 7.31 1.35
CA SER A 39 -4.49 6.22 0.39
C SER A 39 -4.23 4.86 1.02
N LEU A 40 -4.82 3.84 0.43
CA LEU A 40 -4.67 2.46 0.80
C LEU A 40 -4.66 1.60 -0.45
N ASP A 41 -3.82 0.58 -0.48
CA ASP A 41 -3.76 -0.39 -1.56
C ASP A 41 -3.31 -1.76 -1.06
N TYR A 42 -3.71 -2.81 -1.78
CA TYR A 42 -3.31 -4.19 -1.51
C TYR A 42 -2.40 -4.70 -2.62
N ASP A 43 -1.51 -5.63 -2.26
CA ASP A 43 -0.76 -6.38 -3.27
C ASP A 43 -1.66 -7.37 -4.02
N ASP A 44 -1.19 -7.92 -5.15
CA ASP A 44 -1.95 -8.82 -6.00
C ASP A 44 -2.50 -10.07 -5.29
N ARG A 45 -1.84 -10.47 -4.21
CA ARG A 45 -2.28 -11.61 -3.39
C ARG A 45 -3.28 -11.24 -2.30
N GLY A 46 -3.47 -9.95 -2.04
CA GLY A 46 -4.28 -9.47 -0.92
C GLY A 46 -3.67 -9.79 0.46
N GLU A 47 -2.38 -10.10 0.52
CA GLU A 47 -1.69 -10.43 1.77
C GLU A 47 -1.06 -9.21 2.43
N LEU A 48 -0.59 -8.26 1.63
CA LEU A 48 0.01 -7.02 2.10
C LEU A 48 -0.91 -5.84 1.82
N CYS A 49 -0.93 -4.90 2.75
CA CYS A 49 -1.59 -3.62 2.61
C CYS A 49 -0.59 -2.50 2.84
N VAL A 50 -0.58 -1.52 1.96
CA VAL A 50 0.18 -0.29 2.12
C VAL A 50 -0.77 0.88 2.33
N THR A 51 -0.43 1.77 3.25
CA THR A 51 -1.14 3.04 3.44
C THR A 51 -0.17 4.21 3.36
N ALA A 52 -0.63 5.34 2.84
CA ALA A 52 0.05 6.61 2.93
C ALA A 52 -0.77 7.58 3.79
N SER A 53 -0.09 8.45 4.51
CA SER A 53 -0.71 9.40 5.42
C SER A 53 -0.15 10.82 5.23
N ASP A 54 -0.91 11.81 5.66
CA ASP A 54 -0.50 13.21 5.60
C ASP A 54 0.55 13.59 6.68
N ASP A 55 0.88 12.66 7.58
CA ASP A 55 2.08 12.73 8.45
C ASP A 55 3.39 12.35 7.72
N GLU A 56 3.31 12.13 6.39
CA GLU A 56 4.44 11.78 5.53
C GLU A 56 5.03 10.40 5.79
N THR A 57 4.20 9.49 6.29
CA THR A 57 4.59 8.09 6.51
C THR A 57 3.88 7.15 5.55
N ILE A 58 4.54 6.04 5.28
CA ILE A 58 4.00 4.89 4.57
C ILE A 58 4.02 3.73 5.58
N GLN A 59 2.88 3.11 5.79
CA GLN A 59 2.75 1.97 6.68
C GLN A 59 2.53 0.70 5.87
N LEU A 60 3.21 -0.37 6.22
CA LEU A 60 3.07 -1.68 5.60
C LEU A 60 2.52 -2.67 6.63
N TYR A 61 1.46 -3.36 6.24
CA TYR A 61 0.77 -4.34 7.07
C TYR A 61 0.71 -5.70 6.39
N ASN A 62 0.78 -6.76 7.18
CA ASN A 62 0.40 -8.10 6.74
C ASN A 62 -1.05 -8.36 7.17
N CYS A 63 -1.95 -8.43 6.20
CA CYS A 63 -3.39 -8.59 6.44
C CYS A 63 -3.74 -10.02 6.88
N ARG A 64 -2.96 -11.00 6.45
CA ARG A 64 -3.17 -12.41 6.82
C ARG A 64 -2.88 -12.66 8.30
N SER A 65 -1.77 -12.11 8.80
CA SER A 65 -1.38 -12.25 10.21
C SER A 65 -1.93 -11.15 11.11
N GLY A 66 -2.53 -10.08 10.54
CA GLY A 66 -3.01 -8.91 11.27
C GLY A 66 -1.88 -8.14 11.97
N LYS A 67 -0.69 -8.07 11.38
CA LYS A 67 0.48 -7.42 11.96
C LYS A 67 0.95 -6.23 11.13
N HIS A 68 1.34 -5.17 11.82
CA HIS A 68 2.14 -4.11 11.23
C HIS A 68 3.55 -4.63 10.97
N ILE A 69 4.09 -4.38 9.77
CA ILE A 69 5.42 -4.85 9.35
C ILE A 69 6.45 -3.76 9.58
N LYS A 70 6.23 -2.57 9.01
CA LYS A 70 7.16 -1.45 9.13
C LYS A 70 6.54 -0.11 8.75
N THR A 71 7.22 0.94 9.19
CA THR A 71 6.99 2.33 8.79
C THR A 71 8.14 2.80 7.91
N LEU A 72 7.81 3.45 6.80
CA LEU A 72 8.73 4.19 5.97
C LEU A 72 8.43 5.68 6.07
N TYR A 73 9.46 6.51 6.14
CA TYR A 73 9.34 7.95 6.29
C TYR A 73 9.69 8.65 4.99
N SER A 74 8.78 9.45 4.46
CA SER A 74 8.98 10.30 3.29
C SER A 74 8.96 11.79 3.65
N LYS A 75 9.67 12.15 4.71
CA LYS A 75 9.68 13.52 5.28
C LYS A 75 10.14 14.58 4.29
N LYS A 76 11.06 14.24 3.39
CA LYS A 76 11.58 15.18 2.40
C LYS A 76 10.58 15.45 1.28
N TYR A 77 9.89 14.43 0.80
CA TYR A 77 9.07 14.52 -0.41
C TYR A 77 7.57 14.41 -0.16
N GLY A 78 7.18 14.00 1.04
CA GLY A 78 5.80 13.65 1.33
C GLY A 78 5.36 12.39 0.58
N VAL A 79 4.14 11.94 0.83
CA VAL A 79 3.59 10.76 0.18
C VAL A 79 2.08 10.90 -0.02
N HIS A 80 1.63 10.46 -1.18
CA HIS A 80 0.21 10.35 -1.52
C HIS A 80 0.01 9.27 -2.58
N LEU A 81 -1.17 8.65 -2.64
CA LEU A 81 -1.54 7.68 -3.67
C LEU A 81 -0.58 6.48 -3.76
N ALA A 82 -0.12 5.96 -2.62
CA ALA A 82 0.74 4.78 -2.65
C ALA A 82 0.00 3.57 -3.28
N ARG A 83 0.66 2.90 -4.22
CA ARG A 83 0.16 1.72 -4.94
C ARG A 83 1.23 0.65 -4.99
N PHE A 84 0.85 -0.61 -4.79
CA PHE A 84 1.74 -1.71 -5.10
C PHE A 84 1.99 -1.82 -6.61
N THR A 85 3.19 -2.24 -6.98
CA THR A 85 3.44 -2.83 -8.29
C THR A 85 3.07 -4.31 -8.24
N HIS A 86 3.16 -5.03 -9.38
CA HIS A 86 2.95 -6.50 -9.36
C HIS A 86 4.01 -7.24 -8.53
N ARG A 87 5.04 -6.53 -8.10
CA ARG A 87 6.01 -7.02 -7.12
C ARG A 87 5.62 -6.50 -5.74
N SER A 88 5.19 -7.39 -4.85
CA SER A 88 4.81 -7.04 -3.47
C SER A 88 5.96 -6.41 -2.63
N SER A 89 7.18 -6.39 -3.17
CA SER A 89 8.34 -5.74 -2.57
C SER A 89 8.55 -4.29 -3.00
N ALA A 90 7.69 -3.73 -3.85
CA ALA A 90 7.84 -2.39 -4.37
C ALA A 90 6.50 -1.66 -4.51
N ILE A 91 6.57 -0.34 -4.38
CA ILE A 91 5.42 0.56 -4.53
C ILE A 91 5.78 1.74 -5.44
N VAL A 92 4.76 2.35 -6.02
CA VAL A 92 4.83 3.68 -6.60
C VAL A 92 3.98 4.63 -5.77
N TYR A 93 4.42 5.87 -5.64
CA TYR A 93 3.65 6.90 -4.95
C TYR A 93 3.95 8.30 -5.49
N ALA A 94 3.02 9.21 -5.28
CA ALA A 94 3.18 10.62 -5.66
C ALA A 94 3.79 11.41 -4.50
N SER A 95 4.78 12.25 -4.79
CA SER A 95 5.32 13.23 -3.86
C SER A 95 4.32 14.37 -3.65
N THR A 96 4.33 14.98 -2.46
CA THR A 96 3.42 16.08 -2.10
C THR A 96 4.13 17.39 -1.81
N LYS A 97 5.46 17.36 -1.73
CA LYS A 97 6.29 18.55 -1.50
C LYS A 97 7.65 18.38 -2.18
N GLU A 98 8.39 19.48 -2.33
CA GLU A 98 9.64 19.62 -3.08
C GLU A 98 9.45 19.50 -4.60
N ASP A 99 8.75 18.49 -5.05
CA ASP A 99 8.40 18.27 -6.46
C ASP A 99 7.09 17.48 -6.57
N ASP A 100 6.58 17.34 -7.80
CA ASP A 100 5.40 16.53 -8.13
C ASP A 100 5.80 15.20 -8.78
N THR A 101 6.95 14.67 -8.42
CA THR A 101 7.50 13.43 -8.99
C THR A 101 6.76 12.21 -8.46
N VAL A 102 6.43 11.28 -9.36
CA VAL A 102 6.05 9.93 -8.96
C VAL A 102 7.32 9.12 -8.71
N ARG A 103 7.39 8.44 -7.59
CA ARG A 103 8.57 7.69 -7.13
C ARG A 103 8.28 6.21 -7.10
N TYR A 104 9.15 5.43 -7.71
CA TYR A 104 9.16 3.98 -7.59
C TYR A 104 10.14 3.59 -6.49
N HIS A 105 9.65 2.88 -5.49
CA HIS A 105 10.34 2.67 -4.24
C HIS A 105 10.34 1.20 -3.83
N SER A 106 11.52 0.66 -3.53
CA SER A 106 11.67 -0.68 -2.96
C SER A 106 11.34 -0.67 -1.47
N LEU A 107 10.40 -1.52 -1.08
CA LEU A 107 10.04 -1.73 0.32
C LEU A 107 11.08 -2.58 1.06
N HIS A 108 11.87 -3.38 0.34
CA HIS A 108 12.84 -4.28 0.95
C HIS A 108 14.03 -3.53 1.56
N ASP A 109 14.71 -2.73 0.75
CA ASP A 109 15.94 -2.04 1.11
C ASP A 109 15.78 -0.52 1.27
N ASN A 110 14.54 -0.04 1.19
CA ASN A 110 14.19 1.38 1.35
C ASN A 110 14.92 2.30 0.37
N LYS A 111 15.02 1.88 -0.89
CA LYS A 111 15.69 2.64 -1.95
C LYS A 111 14.73 3.07 -3.03
N TYR A 112 14.99 4.23 -3.61
CA TYR A 112 14.33 4.66 -4.83
C TYR A 112 14.89 3.90 -6.02
N LEU A 113 14.01 3.26 -6.79
CA LEU A 113 14.36 2.51 -7.99
C LEU A 113 14.30 3.40 -9.23
N GLN A 114 13.29 4.28 -9.29
CA GLN A 114 13.07 5.17 -10.41
C GLN A 114 12.30 6.43 -10.00
N TYR A 115 12.46 7.49 -10.80
CA TYR A 115 11.77 8.76 -10.68
C TYR A 115 11.06 9.09 -11.98
N PHE A 116 9.74 9.29 -11.93
CA PHE A 116 8.93 9.69 -13.07
C PHE A 116 8.63 11.18 -12.95
N ARG A 117 9.47 11.98 -13.61
CA ARG A 117 9.37 13.46 -13.61
C ARG A 117 8.58 13.92 -14.82
N GLY A 118 7.81 15.00 -14.67
CA GLY A 118 7.04 15.58 -15.76
C GLY A 118 5.82 16.37 -15.30
N HIS A 119 5.20 15.94 -14.22
CA HIS A 119 4.11 16.69 -13.61
C HIS A 119 4.61 18.04 -13.08
N LYS A 120 3.85 19.10 -13.36
CA LYS A 120 4.12 20.47 -12.90
C LYS A 120 3.18 20.90 -11.76
N ARG A 121 2.31 20.02 -11.34
CA ARG A 121 1.37 20.18 -10.23
C ARG A 121 1.11 18.83 -9.58
N ARG A 122 0.50 18.87 -8.42
CA ARG A 122 0.17 17.68 -7.62
C ARG A 122 -0.51 16.58 -8.45
N VAL A 123 0.00 15.39 -8.36
CA VAL A 123 -0.60 14.19 -8.94
C VAL A 123 -1.89 13.86 -8.18
N THR A 124 -2.99 13.76 -8.90
CA THR A 124 -4.32 13.54 -8.31
C THR A 124 -4.84 12.11 -8.46
N SER A 125 -4.23 11.33 -9.33
CA SER A 125 -4.58 9.92 -9.53
C SER A 125 -3.35 9.11 -9.91
N LEU A 126 -3.27 7.90 -9.40
CA LEU A 126 -2.21 6.94 -9.69
C LEU A 126 -2.82 5.54 -9.68
N ALA A 127 -2.62 4.81 -10.75
CA ALA A 127 -3.07 3.44 -10.88
C ALA A 127 -2.01 2.60 -11.59
N MET A 128 -1.92 1.33 -11.22
CA MET A 128 -1.10 0.35 -11.93
C MET A 128 -1.93 -0.30 -13.04
N SER A 129 -1.26 -0.68 -14.13
CA SER A 129 -1.88 -1.56 -15.13
C SER A 129 -2.30 -2.87 -14.45
N PRO A 130 -3.45 -3.45 -14.79
CA PRO A 130 -3.85 -4.74 -14.18
C PRO A 130 -3.10 -5.94 -14.75
N VAL A 131 -2.24 -5.76 -15.75
CA VAL A 131 -1.59 -6.84 -16.50
C VAL A 131 -0.09 -6.86 -16.29
N ASP A 132 0.55 -5.71 -16.28
CA ASP A 132 2.00 -5.54 -16.24
C ASP A 132 2.42 -4.25 -15.50
N ASP A 133 3.65 -4.24 -14.99
CA ASP A 133 4.28 -3.09 -14.35
C ASP A 133 4.66 -1.97 -15.36
#